data_c852c7736b4c9042bb99c7331df58745
#
_entry.id   c852c7736b4c9042bb99c7331df58745
#
_cell.length_a   1.000
_cell.length_b   1.000
_cell.length_c   1.000
_cell.angle_alpha   90.00
_cell.angle_beta   90.00
_cell.angle_gamma   90.00
#
_symmetry.space_group_name_H-M   'P 1'
#
loop_
_entity.id
_entity.type
_entity.pdbx_description
1 polymer ?
#
loop_
_entity_poly.entity_id
_entity_poly.type
_entity_poly.pdbx_seq_one_letter_code
_entity_poly.pdbx_strand_id
1 'polypeptide(L)'
;GVMELTVHVCHANRPRQPVRDVRIDYSKRWQHQHWGALVASYKGSPYFDFYAEYFEPFYRREYGFLADYNAELLGRLCSLLRVPMPEFSQAYVAAAAGDTDLRPKRRNEGPAFIAEPYVQVFSDRMPFQPNLSVADLLFAEGPEAVSVLRRCRL
;
A
#
# COMPACT_ATOMS: atom_id res chain seq x y z
N GLY A 1 -9.42 -15.43 -3.28
CA GLY A 1 -10.01 -14.12 -3.04
C GLY A 1 -8.97 -13.11 -2.60
N VAL A 2 -9.35 -11.84 -2.50
CA VAL A 2 -8.50 -10.75 -2.00
C VAL A 2 -8.41 -10.83 -0.48
N MET A 3 -7.20 -10.67 0.07
CA MET A 3 -6.95 -10.61 1.51
C MET A 3 -6.61 -9.16 1.91
N GLU A 4 -7.29 -8.66 2.93
CA GLU A 4 -6.96 -7.37 3.53
C GLU A 4 -5.98 -7.55 4.69
N LEU A 5 -4.83 -6.87 4.63
CA LEU A 5 -3.82 -6.85 5.68
C LEU A 5 -3.91 -5.53 6.44
N THR A 6 -4.45 -5.58 7.66
CA THR A 6 -4.73 -4.41 8.47
C THR A 6 -3.66 -4.20 9.55
N VAL A 7 -3.03 -3.03 9.57
CA VAL A 7 -2.15 -2.60 10.66
C VAL A 7 -3.02 -2.24 11.87
N HIS A 8 -2.84 -2.94 12.98
CA HIS A 8 -3.58 -2.65 14.22
C HIS A 8 -3.06 -1.39 14.89
N VAL A 9 -3.98 -0.58 15.42
CA VAL A 9 -3.66 0.69 16.08
C VAL A 9 -4.29 0.76 17.47
N CYS A 10 -3.59 1.44 18.39
CA CYS A 10 -4.10 1.71 19.72
C CYS A 10 -5.29 2.66 19.65
N HIS A 11 -6.35 2.35 20.38
CA HIS A 11 -7.52 3.23 20.50
C HIS A 11 -8.14 3.65 19.17
N ALA A 12 -8.33 2.70 18.24
CA ALA A 12 -8.87 2.91 16.90
C ALA A 12 -10.16 3.77 16.82
N ASN A 13 -10.91 3.86 17.90
CA ASN A 13 -12.22 4.55 17.95
C ASN A 13 -12.16 5.94 18.64
N ARG A 14 -10.99 6.54 18.82
CA ARG A 14 -10.92 7.92 19.35
C ARG A 14 -11.38 8.92 18.30
N PRO A 15 -12.51 9.62 18.49
CA PRO A 15 -12.96 10.64 17.55
C PRO A 15 -11.95 11.79 17.50
N ARG A 16 -11.67 12.30 16.29
CA ARG A 16 -10.83 13.49 16.06
C ARG A 16 -9.35 13.36 16.43
N GLN A 17 -8.80 12.15 16.57
CA GLN A 17 -7.36 12.01 16.75
C GLN A 17 -6.64 12.35 15.42
N PRO A 18 -5.64 13.26 15.44
CA PRO A 18 -4.80 13.49 14.27
C PRO A 18 -4.07 12.21 13.84
N VAL A 19 -3.95 11.97 12.54
CA VAL A 19 -3.29 10.75 12.00
C VAL A 19 -1.85 10.61 12.51
N ARG A 20 -1.14 11.73 12.67
CA ARG A 20 0.24 11.75 13.20
C ARG A 20 0.37 11.21 14.63
N ASP A 21 -0.72 11.23 15.42
CA ASP A 21 -0.72 10.79 16.82
C ASP A 21 -1.23 9.36 17.00
N VAL A 22 -1.59 8.68 15.89
CA VAL A 22 -2.07 7.30 15.90
C VAL A 22 -0.91 6.35 16.15
N ARG A 23 -0.94 5.64 17.29
CA ARG A 23 0.08 4.65 17.66
C ARG A 23 -0.27 3.27 17.11
N ILE A 24 0.75 2.54 16.68
CA ILE A 24 0.60 1.15 16.24
C ILE A 24 0.50 0.23 17.46
N ASP A 25 -0.38 -0.78 17.35
CA ASP A 25 -0.56 -1.83 18.36
C ASP A 25 0.10 -3.13 17.86
N TYR A 26 1.12 -3.57 18.58
CA TYR A 26 1.87 -4.79 18.26
C TYR A 26 1.39 -6.04 19.03
N SER A 27 0.38 -5.91 19.90
CA SER A 27 -0.16 -7.02 20.68
C SER A 27 -0.73 -8.15 19.82
N LYS A 28 -1.16 -7.86 18.60
CA LYS A 28 -1.77 -8.82 17.65
C LYS A 28 -0.76 -9.51 16.72
N ARG A 29 0.53 -9.27 16.87
CA ARG A 29 1.59 -9.87 16.03
C ARG A 29 1.34 -9.74 14.52
N TRP A 30 0.68 -8.65 14.11
CA TRP A 30 0.25 -8.42 12.73
C TRP A 30 1.42 -8.42 11.73
N GLN A 31 2.60 -7.95 12.13
CA GLN A 31 3.78 -7.95 11.27
C GLN A 31 4.14 -9.37 10.81
N HIS A 32 4.19 -10.31 11.72
CA HIS A 32 4.48 -11.72 11.37
C HIS A 32 3.40 -12.30 10.45
N GLN A 33 2.14 -12.01 10.73
CA GLN A 33 1.01 -12.48 9.91
C GLN A 33 1.05 -11.89 8.50
N HIS A 34 1.30 -10.57 8.38
CA HIS A 34 1.39 -9.89 7.08
C HIS A 34 2.56 -10.40 6.25
N TRP A 35 3.75 -10.49 6.87
CA TRP A 35 4.92 -11.01 6.16
C TRP A 35 4.72 -12.45 5.70
N GLY A 36 4.20 -13.30 6.56
CA GLY A 36 3.84 -14.69 6.22
C GLY A 36 2.84 -14.76 5.06
N ALA A 37 1.81 -13.91 5.06
CA ALA A 37 0.83 -13.83 3.98
C ALA A 37 1.46 -13.37 2.65
N LEU A 38 2.32 -12.36 2.68
CA LEU A 38 3.05 -11.88 1.48
C LEU A 38 3.95 -12.98 0.90
N VAL A 39 4.75 -13.65 1.75
CA VAL A 39 5.62 -14.75 1.32
C VAL A 39 4.78 -15.89 0.73
N ALA A 40 3.71 -16.31 1.43
CA ALA A 40 2.86 -17.40 0.97
C ALA A 40 2.16 -17.09 -0.37
N SER A 41 1.79 -15.82 -0.59
CA SER A 41 1.10 -15.41 -1.82
C SER A 41 2.05 -15.17 -2.98
N TYR A 42 3.22 -14.59 -2.75
CA TYR A 42 4.05 -14.01 -3.82
C TYR A 42 5.41 -14.67 -4.02
N LYS A 43 5.82 -15.67 -3.20
CA LYS A 43 7.11 -16.35 -3.36
C LYS A 43 7.30 -16.95 -4.77
N GLY A 44 6.23 -17.31 -5.46
CA GLY A 44 6.25 -17.78 -6.84
C GLY A 44 6.21 -16.69 -7.91
N SER A 45 6.14 -15.42 -7.54
CA SER A 45 6.13 -14.30 -8.50
C SER A 45 7.51 -14.04 -9.07
N PRO A 46 7.63 -13.59 -10.33
CA PRO A 46 8.91 -13.45 -11.03
C PRO A 46 9.92 -12.55 -10.31
N TYR A 47 9.46 -11.51 -9.62
CA TYR A 47 10.33 -10.51 -8.98
C TYR A 47 10.24 -10.51 -7.45
N PHE A 48 9.58 -11.49 -6.83
CA PHE A 48 9.44 -11.53 -5.37
C PHE A 48 10.80 -11.52 -4.66
N ASP A 49 11.69 -12.42 -5.02
CA ASP A 49 13.00 -12.55 -4.35
C ASP A 49 13.85 -11.28 -4.50
N PHE A 50 13.68 -10.55 -5.60
CA PHE A 50 14.37 -9.27 -5.83
C PHE A 50 13.83 -8.14 -4.94
N TYR A 51 12.51 -8.08 -4.73
CA TYR A 51 11.89 -6.98 -3.99
C TYR A 51 11.65 -7.31 -2.52
N ALA A 52 11.62 -8.57 -2.11
CA ALA A 52 11.32 -9.00 -0.74
C ALA A 52 12.22 -8.31 0.31
N GLU A 53 13.51 -8.13 0.02
CA GLU A 53 14.47 -7.48 0.92
C GLU A 53 14.12 -6.01 1.24
N TYR A 54 13.39 -5.32 0.34
CA TYR A 54 12.96 -3.94 0.55
C TYR A 54 11.68 -3.84 1.39
N PHE A 55 10.88 -4.90 1.44
CA PHE A 55 9.64 -4.96 2.21
C PHE A 55 9.83 -5.56 3.61
N GLU A 56 10.66 -6.60 3.75
CA GLU A 56 10.85 -7.32 5.00
C GLU A 56 11.18 -6.42 6.21
N PRO A 57 12.03 -5.38 6.11
CA PRO A 57 12.35 -4.50 7.25
C PRO A 57 11.11 -3.86 7.90
N PHE A 58 10.05 -3.57 7.12
CA PHE A 58 8.79 -3.00 7.64
C PHE A 58 8.02 -3.98 8.52
N TYR A 59 8.29 -5.26 8.41
CA TYR A 59 7.68 -6.33 9.22
C TYR A 59 8.60 -6.86 10.32
N ARG A 60 9.83 -6.31 10.40
CA ARG A 60 10.81 -6.66 11.44
C ARG A 60 10.98 -5.56 12.48
N ARG A 61 10.87 -4.30 12.06
CA ARG A 61 11.05 -3.13 12.91
C ARG A 61 9.71 -2.64 13.44
N GLU A 62 9.70 -2.20 14.70
CA GLU A 62 8.54 -1.51 15.28
C GLU A 62 8.61 0.00 15.03
N TYR A 63 7.46 0.60 14.77
CA TYR A 63 7.24 2.03 14.60
C TYR A 63 6.32 2.53 15.71
N GLY A 64 6.62 3.67 16.32
CA GLY A 64 5.77 4.25 17.36
C GLY A 64 4.44 4.76 16.79
N PHE A 65 4.47 5.34 15.58
CA PHE A 65 3.32 5.99 14.96
C PHE A 65 3.02 5.43 13.56
N LEU A 66 1.72 5.33 13.26
CA LEU A 66 1.26 4.88 11.95
C LEU A 66 1.69 5.82 10.82
N ALA A 67 1.75 7.13 11.10
CA ALA A 67 2.18 8.12 10.11
C ALA A 67 3.63 7.89 9.68
N ASP A 68 4.53 7.60 10.62
CA ASP A 68 5.95 7.34 10.33
C ASP A 68 6.11 6.05 9.50
N TYR A 69 5.41 4.99 9.90
CA TYR A 69 5.37 3.73 9.15
C TYR A 69 4.92 3.95 7.70
N ASN A 70 3.79 4.65 7.52
CA ASN A 70 3.24 4.92 6.20
C ASN A 70 4.15 5.80 5.34
N ALA A 71 4.75 6.85 5.94
CA ALA A 71 5.65 7.75 5.23
C ALA A 71 6.91 7.03 4.73
N GLU A 72 7.53 6.19 5.59
CA GLU A 72 8.72 5.44 5.21
C GLU A 72 8.41 4.36 4.16
N LEU A 73 7.29 3.63 4.32
CA LEU A 73 6.85 2.65 3.34
C LEU A 73 6.54 3.32 1.99
N LEU A 74 5.83 4.47 1.99
CA LEU A 74 5.56 5.23 0.77
C LEU A 74 6.86 5.69 0.10
N GLY A 75 7.81 6.21 0.88
CA GLY A 75 9.12 6.60 0.36
C GLY A 75 9.87 5.44 -0.28
N ARG A 76 9.81 4.26 0.34
CA ARG A 76 10.37 3.03 -0.24
C ARG A 76 9.71 2.67 -1.56
N LEU A 77 8.38 2.69 -1.62
CA LEU A 77 7.62 2.40 -2.83
C LEU A 77 7.94 3.40 -3.95
N CYS A 78 7.97 4.69 -3.65
CA CYS A 78 8.35 5.73 -4.61
C CYS A 78 9.75 5.50 -5.18
N SER A 79 10.72 5.12 -4.33
CA SER A 79 12.08 4.79 -4.74
C SER A 79 12.11 3.58 -5.68
N LEU A 80 11.41 2.50 -5.35
CA LEU A 80 11.34 1.29 -6.17
C LEU A 80 10.68 1.54 -7.54
N LEU A 81 9.66 2.39 -7.56
CA LEU A 81 8.95 2.80 -8.79
C LEU A 81 9.67 3.94 -9.54
N ARG A 82 10.74 4.50 -8.98
CA ARG A 82 11.46 5.67 -9.54
C ARG A 82 10.53 6.86 -9.82
N VAL A 83 9.60 7.10 -8.89
CA VAL A 83 8.71 8.26 -8.91
C VAL A 83 9.06 9.20 -7.75
N PRO A 84 8.82 10.52 -7.90
CA PRO A 84 9.09 11.46 -6.83
C PRO A 84 8.22 11.18 -5.60
N MET A 85 8.79 11.38 -4.41
CA MET A 85 8.06 11.33 -3.16
C MET A 85 7.09 12.52 -3.09
N PRO A 86 5.80 12.30 -2.76
CA PRO A 86 4.87 13.41 -2.59
C PRO A 86 5.22 14.25 -1.35
N GLU A 87 4.89 15.53 -1.40
CA GLU A 87 5.04 16.43 -0.26
C GLU A 87 3.92 16.20 0.77
N PHE A 88 4.29 16.29 2.05
CA PHE A 88 3.33 16.21 3.15
C PHE A 88 2.98 17.62 3.65
N SER A 89 1.71 17.97 3.67
CA SER A 89 1.25 19.20 4.28
C SER A 89 1.35 19.13 5.82
N GLN A 90 1.75 20.25 6.44
CA GLN A 90 1.83 20.36 7.91
C GLN A 90 0.46 20.49 8.58
N ALA A 91 -0.55 20.87 7.82
CA ALA A 91 -1.92 21.05 8.28
C ALA A 91 -2.91 20.51 7.23
N TYR A 92 -4.16 20.37 7.65
CA TYR A 92 -5.23 20.02 6.71
C TYR A 92 -5.38 21.12 5.65
N VAL A 93 -5.27 20.72 4.39
CA VAL A 93 -5.52 21.58 3.23
C VAL A 93 -6.77 21.07 2.51
N ALA A 94 -7.75 21.93 2.33
CA ALA A 94 -8.92 21.61 1.52
C ALA A 94 -8.51 21.53 0.04
N ALA A 95 -9.13 20.62 -0.71
CA ALA A 95 -8.91 20.53 -2.14
C ALA A 95 -9.41 21.84 -2.82
N ALA A 96 -8.59 22.39 -3.70
CA ALA A 96 -8.95 23.54 -4.52
C ALA A 96 -9.79 23.11 -5.74
N ALA A 97 -10.37 24.09 -6.43
CA ALA A 97 -11.08 23.82 -7.68
C ALA A 97 -10.09 23.27 -8.73
N GLY A 98 -10.37 22.07 -9.25
CA GLY A 98 -9.51 21.37 -10.19
C GLY A 98 -8.61 20.30 -9.57
N ASP A 99 -8.50 20.22 -8.24
CA ASP A 99 -7.79 19.14 -7.56
C ASP A 99 -8.60 17.85 -7.57
N THR A 100 -7.92 16.72 -7.73
CA THR A 100 -8.52 15.40 -7.49
C THR A 100 -8.34 15.01 -6.03
N ASP A 101 -9.38 15.15 -5.21
CA ASP A 101 -9.33 14.74 -3.81
C ASP A 101 -9.57 13.22 -3.70
N LEU A 102 -8.48 12.48 -3.43
CA LEU A 102 -8.51 11.02 -3.24
C LEU A 102 -8.86 10.61 -1.81
N ARG A 103 -9.11 11.57 -0.90
CA ARG A 103 -9.52 11.27 0.48
C ARG A 103 -11.01 10.90 0.50
N PRO A 104 -11.38 9.64 0.74
CA PRO A 104 -12.78 9.25 0.76
C PRO A 104 -13.48 9.89 1.97
N LYS A 105 -14.59 10.59 1.73
CA LYS A 105 -15.46 11.09 2.81
C LYS A 105 -16.25 9.97 3.46
N ARG A 106 -16.52 8.91 2.69
CA ARG A 106 -17.13 7.66 3.15
C ARG A 106 -16.44 6.48 2.47
N ARG A 107 -16.52 5.30 3.11
CA ARG A 107 -16.05 4.06 2.48
C ARG A 107 -16.77 3.91 1.13
N ASN A 108 -16.01 3.79 0.05
CA ASN A 108 -16.47 3.70 -1.36
C ASN A 108 -16.82 5.02 -2.06
N GLU A 109 -16.54 6.19 -1.48
CA GLU A 109 -16.61 7.47 -2.17
C GLU A 109 -15.20 7.89 -2.61
N GLY A 110 -14.79 7.54 -3.79
CA GLY A 110 -13.56 7.97 -4.44
C GLY A 110 -13.74 7.97 -5.96
N PRO A 111 -12.84 8.60 -6.72
CA PRO A 111 -12.87 8.48 -8.16
C PRO A 111 -12.75 7.01 -8.57
N ALA A 112 -13.44 6.62 -9.63
CA ALA A 112 -13.38 5.26 -10.14
C ALA A 112 -11.96 4.99 -10.68
N PHE A 113 -11.23 4.09 -10.02
CA PHE A 113 -9.93 3.64 -10.48
C PHE A 113 -10.10 2.54 -11.54
N ILE A 114 -9.57 2.78 -12.73
CA ILE A 114 -9.54 1.81 -13.83
C ILE A 114 -8.12 1.26 -13.93
N ALA A 115 -7.95 0.02 -13.48
CA ALA A 115 -6.66 -0.66 -13.53
C ALA A 115 -6.33 -1.14 -14.95
N GLU A 116 -5.08 -0.94 -15.35
CA GLU A 116 -4.51 -1.64 -16.52
C GLU A 116 -4.24 -3.09 -16.14
N PRO A 117 -4.77 -4.09 -16.88
CA PRO A 117 -4.52 -5.49 -16.59
C PRO A 117 -3.05 -5.89 -16.78
N TYR A 118 -2.55 -6.77 -15.90
CA TYR A 118 -1.24 -7.41 -15.98
C TYR A 118 -1.35 -8.86 -15.48
N VAL A 119 -0.30 -9.66 -15.69
CA VAL A 119 -0.29 -11.06 -15.26
C VAL A 119 -0.03 -11.13 -13.75
N GLN A 120 -1.05 -11.51 -12.99
CA GLN A 120 -0.98 -11.70 -11.55
C GLN A 120 -0.56 -13.13 -11.18
N VAL A 121 -0.03 -13.31 -9.97
CA VAL A 121 0.50 -14.61 -9.52
C VAL A 121 -0.52 -15.76 -9.59
N PHE A 122 -1.82 -15.48 -9.49
CA PHE A 122 -2.89 -16.47 -9.55
C PHE A 122 -3.73 -16.40 -10.82
N SER A 123 -3.24 -15.80 -11.90
CA SER A 123 -3.98 -15.65 -13.16
C SER A 123 -4.33 -16.97 -13.85
N ASP A 124 -3.67 -18.07 -13.44
CA ASP A 124 -4.03 -19.43 -13.88
C ASP A 124 -5.32 -19.97 -13.27
N ARG A 125 -5.76 -19.40 -12.13
CA ARG A 125 -6.91 -19.89 -11.35
C ARG A 125 -7.97 -18.84 -11.07
N MET A 126 -7.64 -17.56 -11.24
CA MET A 126 -8.52 -16.46 -10.86
C MET A 126 -8.50 -15.38 -11.95
N PRO A 127 -9.65 -14.73 -12.19
CA PRO A 127 -9.69 -13.57 -13.06
C PRO A 127 -8.85 -12.44 -12.46
N PHE A 128 -8.43 -11.49 -13.30
CA PHE A 128 -7.72 -10.30 -12.89
C PHE A 128 -8.44 -9.58 -11.75
N GLN A 129 -7.70 -9.28 -10.69
CA GLN A 129 -8.18 -8.53 -9.53
C GLN A 129 -7.69 -7.09 -9.64
N PRO A 130 -8.59 -6.13 -9.96
CA PRO A 130 -8.19 -4.73 -10.05
C PRO A 130 -7.89 -4.16 -8.67
N ASN A 131 -7.08 -3.10 -8.65
CA ASN A 131 -6.81 -2.29 -7.46
C ASN A 131 -6.23 -3.07 -6.26
N LEU A 132 -5.36 -4.04 -6.53
CA LEU A 132 -4.52 -4.64 -5.50
C LEU A 132 -3.40 -3.67 -5.06
N SER A 133 -2.70 -4.02 -3.99
CA SER A 133 -1.53 -3.26 -3.56
C SER A 133 -0.49 -3.16 -4.68
N VAL A 134 0.22 -2.03 -4.76
CA VAL A 134 1.34 -1.86 -5.69
C VAL A 134 2.46 -2.90 -5.47
N ALA A 135 2.50 -3.55 -4.32
CA ALA A 135 3.39 -4.67 -4.06
C ALA A 135 3.10 -5.86 -4.98
N ASP A 136 1.81 -6.18 -5.24
CA ASP A 136 1.42 -7.21 -6.22
C ASP A 136 2.01 -6.90 -7.59
N LEU A 137 1.85 -5.66 -8.04
CA LEU A 137 2.37 -5.21 -9.33
C LEU A 137 3.91 -5.26 -9.39
N LEU A 138 4.61 -4.84 -8.32
CA LEU A 138 6.07 -4.91 -8.25
C LEU A 138 6.58 -6.36 -8.30
N PHE A 139 5.92 -7.27 -7.59
CA PHE A 139 6.30 -8.68 -7.58
C PHE A 139 5.99 -9.37 -8.93
N ALA A 140 4.99 -8.93 -9.66
CA ALA A 140 4.60 -9.47 -10.96
C ALA A 140 5.42 -8.88 -12.13
N GLU A 141 5.50 -7.54 -12.23
CA GLU A 141 6.01 -6.82 -13.41
C GLU A 141 7.40 -6.20 -13.17
N GLY A 142 7.87 -6.19 -11.93
CA GLY A 142 9.20 -5.68 -11.58
C GLY A 142 9.45 -4.25 -12.09
N PRO A 143 10.52 -4.03 -12.87
CA PRO A 143 10.84 -2.71 -13.40
C PRO A 143 9.76 -2.07 -14.28
N GLU A 144 8.89 -2.88 -14.91
CA GLU A 144 7.80 -2.43 -15.76
C GLU A 144 6.56 -1.98 -14.97
N ALA A 145 6.53 -2.15 -13.66
CA ALA A 145 5.42 -1.75 -12.81
C ALA A 145 4.99 -0.28 -13.03
N VAL A 146 5.95 0.64 -13.17
CA VAL A 146 5.64 2.04 -13.42
C VAL A 146 4.98 2.28 -14.78
N SER A 147 5.34 1.49 -15.80
CA SER A 147 4.74 1.56 -17.13
C SER A 147 3.26 1.11 -17.08
N VAL A 148 2.94 0.08 -16.30
CA VAL A 148 1.55 -0.35 -16.06
C VAL A 148 0.78 0.74 -15.31
N LEU A 149 1.32 1.29 -14.22
CA LEU A 149 0.68 2.35 -13.45
C LEU A 149 0.34 3.60 -14.29
N ARG A 150 1.20 3.97 -15.23
CA ARG A 150 0.94 5.11 -16.14
C ARG A 150 -0.22 4.90 -17.11
N ARG A 151 -0.63 3.66 -17.35
CA ARG A 151 -1.80 3.32 -18.18
C ARG A 151 -3.09 3.22 -17.37
N CYS A 152 -3.01 3.14 -16.05
CA CYS A 152 -4.17 3.23 -15.18
C CYS A 152 -4.80 4.62 -15.24
N ARG A 153 -6.11 4.71 -14.96
CA ARG A 153 -6.89 5.97 -15.00
C ARG A 153 -7.66 6.15 -13.70
N LEU A 154 -7.88 7.42 -13.34
CA LEU A 154 -8.77 7.85 -12.27
C LEU A 154 -10.01 8.46 -12.86
#